data_4744edc39626f65bffd3b9988fa86ada
#
_entry.id   4744edc39626f65bffd3b9988fa86ada
#
_cell.length_a   1.000
_cell.length_b   1.000
_cell.length_c   1.000
_cell.angle_alpha   90.00
_cell.angle_beta   90.00
_cell.angle_gamma   90.00
#
_symmetry.space_group_name_H-M   'P 1'
#
loop_
_entity.id
_entity.type
_entity.pdbx_description
1 polymer ?
#
loop_
_entity_poly.entity_id
_entity_poly.type
_entity_poly.pdbx_seq_one_letter_code
_entity_poly.pdbx_strand_id
1 'polypeptide(L)'
;WVIMPLAGYLIALHGSLQHEVLHGHPTRNAPFNELLVAINFSLNFPYRRYRKLHLIHHNDENLTDPTLDPESYYLLPEDWARLPSPMKQLYTINNTLAGRMIIGPIIGTIRFWSSEIRALAKGDTTIIKAWALHIPACVITLAYAYFICGIPLWAYVVMFAWPGIAFS
;
A
#
# COMPACT_ATOMS: atom_id res chain seq x y z
N TRP A 1 12.14 1.05 -20.03
CA TRP A 1 12.42 2.00 -18.93
C TRP A 1 11.57 3.28 -19.05
N VAL A 2 11.37 3.84 -20.26
CA VAL A 2 10.58 5.07 -20.48
C VAL A 2 9.11 4.90 -20.04
N ILE A 3 8.55 3.71 -20.17
CA ILE A 3 7.16 3.39 -19.78
C ILE A 3 6.99 3.33 -18.25
N MET A 4 8.06 3.09 -17.50
CA MET A 4 8.02 2.89 -16.05
C MET A 4 7.43 4.10 -15.28
N PRO A 5 7.85 5.35 -15.50
CA PRO A 5 7.22 6.50 -14.83
C PRO A 5 5.75 6.65 -15.17
N LEU A 6 5.37 6.44 -16.44
CA LEU A 6 3.97 6.51 -16.87
C LEU A 6 3.13 5.41 -16.21
N ALA A 7 3.64 4.18 -16.16
CA ALA A 7 2.97 3.07 -15.51
C ALA A 7 2.80 3.35 -14.00
N GLY A 8 3.85 3.83 -13.34
CA GLY A 8 3.80 4.23 -11.93
C GLY A 8 2.74 5.30 -11.68
N TYR A 9 2.71 6.34 -12.51
CA TYR A 9 1.69 7.39 -12.41
C TYR A 9 0.26 6.86 -12.60
N LEU A 10 0.02 6.01 -13.60
CA LEU A 10 -1.31 5.42 -13.84
C LEU A 10 -1.75 4.51 -12.69
N ILE A 11 -0.83 3.76 -12.08
CA ILE A 11 -1.13 2.92 -10.92
C ILE A 11 -1.39 3.78 -9.68
N ALA A 12 -0.65 4.87 -9.48
CA ALA A 12 -0.94 5.82 -8.41
C ALA A 12 -2.31 6.49 -8.61
N LEU A 13 -2.66 6.86 -9.86
CA LEU A 13 -3.99 7.37 -10.18
C LEU A 13 -5.09 6.36 -9.86
N HIS A 14 -4.87 5.06 -10.11
CA HIS A 14 -5.79 4.01 -9.66
C HIS A 14 -5.89 3.95 -8.13
N GLY A 15 -4.79 4.17 -7.39
CA GLY A 15 -4.80 4.36 -5.94
C GLY A 15 -5.70 5.51 -5.50
N SER A 16 -5.67 6.64 -6.22
CA SER A 16 -6.59 7.77 -5.99
C SER A 16 -8.05 7.39 -6.25
N LEU A 17 -8.34 6.55 -7.25
CA LEU A 17 -9.70 6.01 -7.44
C LEU A 17 -10.12 5.10 -6.28
N GLN A 18 -9.21 4.27 -5.76
CA GLN A 18 -9.47 3.48 -4.55
C GLN A 18 -9.81 4.36 -3.36
N HIS A 19 -9.12 5.49 -3.21
CA HIS A 19 -9.40 6.51 -2.19
C HIS A 19 -10.83 7.08 -2.34
N GLU A 20 -11.23 7.51 -3.53
CA GLU A 20 -12.58 8.01 -3.76
C GLU A 20 -13.67 6.97 -3.46
N VAL A 21 -13.40 5.71 -3.84
CA VAL A 21 -14.34 4.61 -3.60
C VAL A 21 -14.53 4.32 -2.11
N LEU A 22 -13.49 4.43 -1.30
CA LEU A 22 -13.63 4.21 0.15
C LEU A 22 -14.48 5.28 0.83
N HIS A 23 -14.57 6.49 0.24
CA HIS A 23 -15.47 7.57 0.65
C HIS A 23 -16.89 7.46 0.09
N GLY A 24 -17.22 6.40 -0.66
CA GLY A 24 -18.56 6.09 -1.13
C GLY A 24 -18.87 6.53 -2.56
N HIS A 25 -17.88 6.92 -3.33
CA HIS A 25 -17.99 7.25 -4.76
C HIS A 25 -17.71 6.03 -5.65
N PRO A 26 -18.10 6.01 -6.93
CA PRO A 26 -18.94 7.00 -7.65
C PRO A 26 -20.45 6.76 -7.47
N THR A 27 -20.87 5.63 -6.89
CA THR A 27 -22.29 5.27 -6.80
C THR A 27 -22.72 5.04 -5.35
N ARG A 28 -24.03 4.92 -5.12
CA ARG A 28 -24.58 4.54 -3.81
C ARG A 28 -24.49 3.04 -3.53
N ASN A 29 -24.01 2.23 -4.49
CA ASN A 29 -23.89 0.78 -4.35
C ASN A 29 -22.45 0.44 -3.95
N ALA A 30 -22.21 0.25 -2.65
CA ALA A 30 -20.88 -0.04 -2.12
C ALA A 30 -20.23 -1.33 -2.70
N PRO A 31 -20.95 -2.46 -2.87
CA PRO A 31 -20.37 -3.64 -3.54
C PRO A 31 -19.94 -3.39 -4.99
N PHE A 32 -20.70 -2.61 -5.75
CA PHE A 32 -20.34 -2.23 -7.10
C PHE A 32 -19.10 -1.33 -7.11
N ASN A 33 -19.06 -0.34 -6.24
CA ASN A 33 -17.92 0.55 -6.10
C ASN A 33 -16.64 -0.24 -5.74
N GLU A 34 -16.74 -1.19 -4.79
CA GLU A 34 -15.61 -2.06 -4.43
C GLU A 34 -15.14 -2.91 -5.61
N LEU A 35 -16.07 -3.44 -6.43
CA LEU A 35 -15.71 -4.24 -7.61
C LEU A 35 -14.89 -3.45 -8.63
N LEU A 36 -15.18 -2.15 -8.81
CA LEU A 36 -14.43 -1.28 -9.74
C LEU A 36 -12.96 -1.14 -9.37
N VAL A 37 -12.62 -1.30 -8.08
CA VAL A 37 -11.25 -1.08 -7.56
C VAL A 37 -10.69 -2.31 -6.84
N ALA A 38 -11.33 -3.46 -6.99
CA ALA A 38 -10.91 -4.71 -6.33
C ALA A 38 -9.50 -5.17 -6.71
N ILE A 39 -9.07 -4.82 -7.93
CA ILE A 39 -7.73 -5.14 -8.42
C ILE A 39 -6.77 -4.05 -7.93
N ASN A 40 -5.73 -4.46 -7.20
CA ASN A 40 -4.64 -3.56 -6.84
C ASN A 40 -3.43 -3.85 -7.75
N PHE A 41 -3.18 -2.96 -8.71
CA PHE A 41 -2.10 -3.12 -9.69
C PHE A 41 -0.69 -3.02 -9.07
N SER A 42 -0.54 -2.41 -7.90
CA SER A 42 0.73 -2.42 -7.16
C SER A 42 0.95 -3.73 -6.39
N LEU A 43 -0.06 -4.61 -6.29
CA LEU A 43 -0.03 -5.90 -5.58
C LEU A 43 0.27 -5.80 -4.08
N ASN A 44 0.32 -4.61 -3.52
CA ASN A 44 0.92 -4.37 -2.20
C ASN A 44 -0.03 -4.70 -1.05
N PHE A 45 -1.28 -4.24 -1.11
CA PHE A 45 -2.21 -4.35 0.00
C PHE A 45 -3.66 -4.58 -0.46
N PRO A 46 -4.46 -5.31 0.35
CA PRO A 46 -5.88 -5.51 0.08
C PRO A 46 -6.67 -4.20 0.20
N TYR A 47 -7.53 -3.89 -0.77
CA TYR A 47 -8.40 -2.71 -0.74
C TYR A 47 -9.20 -2.59 0.57
N ARG A 48 -9.76 -3.69 1.09
CA ARG A 48 -10.52 -3.68 2.35
C ARG A 48 -9.69 -3.31 3.56
N ARG A 49 -8.38 -3.65 3.57
CA ARG A 49 -7.46 -3.23 4.63
C ARG A 49 -7.11 -1.77 4.51
N TYR A 50 -6.81 -1.30 3.31
CA TYR A 50 -6.62 0.12 3.03
C TYR A 50 -7.84 0.92 3.49
N ARG A 51 -9.05 0.56 3.05
CA ARG A 51 -10.28 1.21 3.48
C ARG A 51 -10.44 1.26 5.00
N LYS A 52 -10.20 0.14 5.70
CA LYS A 52 -10.33 0.08 7.17
C LYS A 52 -9.35 1.05 7.84
N LEU A 53 -8.08 1.00 7.47
CA LEU A 53 -7.03 1.81 8.10
C LEU A 53 -7.21 3.30 7.78
N HIS A 54 -7.53 3.63 6.55
CA HIS A 54 -7.75 5.01 6.10
C HIS A 54 -8.98 5.66 6.75
N LEU A 55 -10.07 4.92 6.93
CA LEU A 55 -11.23 5.44 7.65
C LEU A 55 -10.96 5.62 9.15
N ILE A 56 -10.06 4.85 9.76
CA ILE A 56 -9.59 5.12 11.12
C ILE A 56 -8.81 6.43 11.13
N HIS A 57 -7.84 6.60 10.20
CA HIS A 57 -7.09 7.84 10.06
C HIS A 57 -7.99 9.07 9.91
N HIS A 58 -9.05 9.00 9.10
CA HIS A 58 -9.99 10.12 8.93
C HIS A 58 -10.88 10.41 10.15
N ASN A 59 -11.13 9.42 11.01
CA ASN A 59 -11.99 9.57 12.18
C ASN A 59 -11.19 9.75 13.48
N ASP A 60 -9.86 9.91 13.41
CA ASP A 60 -9.01 10.08 14.57
C ASP A 60 -8.58 11.56 14.71
N GLU A 61 -8.68 12.09 15.93
CA GLU A 61 -8.21 13.43 16.28
C GLU A 61 -6.67 13.48 16.41
N ASN A 62 -6.01 12.31 16.45
CA ASN A 62 -4.58 12.14 16.67
C ASN A 62 -3.81 11.98 15.35
N LEU A 63 -4.17 12.73 14.33
CA LEU A 63 -3.47 12.71 13.04
C LEU A 63 -1.95 12.85 13.22
N THR A 64 -1.20 11.99 12.55
CA THR A 64 0.26 11.90 12.62
C THR A 64 0.84 11.33 13.92
N ASP A 65 0.04 10.97 14.91
CA ASP A 65 0.54 10.29 16.11
C ASP A 65 1.17 8.94 15.75
N PRO A 66 2.42 8.67 16.18
CA PRO A 66 3.12 7.43 15.82
C PRO A 66 2.48 6.14 16.33
N THR A 67 1.59 6.23 17.33
CA THR A 67 1.01 5.07 18.02
C THR A 67 -0.46 4.89 17.72
N LEU A 68 -1.20 5.95 17.47
CA LEU A 68 -2.64 5.96 17.32
C LEU A 68 -3.08 6.02 15.86
N ASP A 69 -2.40 6.84 15.04
CA ASP A 69 -2.70 6.96 13.62
C ASP A 69 -2.08 5.79 12.83
N PRO A 70 -2.88 4.90 12.22
CA PRO A 70 -2.38 3.76 11.45
C PRO A 70 -1.60 4.15 10.20
N GLU A 71 -1.76 5.37 9.70
CA GLU A 71 -1.05 5.90 8.52
C GLU A 71 0.17 6.73 8.89
N SER A 72 0.41 6.99 10.18
CA SER A 72 1.59 7.71 10.61
C SER A 72 2.88 6.96 10.30
N TYR A 73 3.83 7.65 9.69
CA TYR A 73 5.19 7.16 9.47
C TYR A 73 6.22 7.74 10.45
N TYR A 74 5.78 8.58 11.35
CA TYR A 74 6.63 9.18 12.37
C TYR A 74 7.08 8.16 13.41
N LEU A 75 8.13 8.51 14.14
CA LEU A 75 8.64 7.76 15.29
C LEU A 75 8.57 8.63 16.53
N LEU A 76 8.32 8.03 17.67
CA LEU A 76 8.47 8.71 18.95
C LEU A 76 9.94 9.13 19.15
N PRO A 77 10.21 10.28 19.81
CA PRO A 77 11.58 10.73 20.08
C PRO A 77 12.43 9.68 20.80
N GLU A 78 11.83 8.94 21.74
CA GLU A 78 12.49 7.86 22.46
C GLU A 78 12.82 6.67 21.59
N ASP A 79 11.95 6.30 20.64
CA ASP A 79 12.21 5.23 19.67
C ASP A 79 13.32 5.65 18.72
N TRP A 80 13.26 6.88 18.21
CA TRP A 80 14.34 7.43 17.41
C TRP A 80 15.69 7.40 18.15
N ALA A 81 15.71 7.80 19.45
CA ALA A 81 16.93 7.81 20.23
C ALA A 81 17.58 6.43 20.35
N ARG A 82 16.75 5.37 20.46
CA ARG A 82 17.18 3.96 20.58
C ARG A 82 17.64 3.32 19.27
N LEU A 83 17.34 3.93 18.12
CA LEU A 83 17.71 3.35 16.83
C LEU A 83 19.24 3.31 16.67
N PRO A 84 19.78 2.20 16.10
CA PRO A 84 21.17 2.15 15.66
C PRO A 84 21.47 3.19 14.58
N SER A 85 22.71 3.68 14.54
CA SER A 85 23.13 4.70 13.55
C SER A 85 22.78 4.36 12.09
N PRO A 86 22.95 3.11 11.60
CA PRO A 86 22.55 2.78 10.24
C PRO A 86 21.05 2.95 9.96
N MET A 87 20.21 2.64 10.97
CA MET A 87 18.75 2.82 10.83
C MET A 87 18.37 4.30 10.82
N LYS A 88 19.03 5.12 11.65
CA LYS A 88 18.84 6.59 11.61
C LYS A 88 19.19 7.15 10.25
N GLN A 89 20.31 6.72 9.66
CA GLN A 89 20.71 7.12 8.32
C GLN A 89 19.70 6.68 7.27
N LEU A 90 19.20 5.42 7.32
CA LEU A 90 18.18 4.92 6.43
C LEU A 90 16.91 5.78 6.46
N TYR A 91 16.38 6.09 7.65
CA TYR A 91 15.21 6.95 7.80
C TYR A 91 15.47 8.39 7.36
N THR A 92 16.67 8.92 7.62
CA THR A 92 17.05 10.26 7.14
C THR A 92 17.07 10.32 5.62
N ILE A 93 17.63 9.31 4.95
CA ILE A 93 17.61 9.20 3.48
C ILE A 93 16.17 9.05 2.99
N ASN A 94 15.34 8.23 3.65
CA ASN A 94 13.93 8.05 3.30
C ASN A 94 13.11 9.35 3.39
N ASN A 95 13.55 10.34 4.16
CA ASN A 95 12.89 11.65 4.22
C ASN A 95 13.22 12.57 3.02
N THR A 96 14.10 12.14 2.12
CA THR A 96 14.31 12.81 0.82
C THR A 96 13.33 12.26 -0.23
N LEU A 97 13.05 13.04 -1.29
CA LEU A 97 12.21 12.59 -2.40
C LEU A 97 12.74 11.28 -3.02
N ALA A 98 14.03 11.22 -3.34
CA ALA A 98 14.65 10.04 -3.91
C ALA A 98 14.57 8.83 -2.95
N GLY A 99 14.80 9.05 -1.66
CA GLY A 99 14.66 8.02 -0.65
C GLY A 99 13.24 7.48 -0.54
N ARG A 100 12.23 8.35 -0.56
CA ARG A 100 10.82 7.94 -0.57
C ARG A 100 10.46 7.11 -1.79
N MET A 101 10.97 7.44 -2.96
CA MET A 101 10.70 6.68 -4.19
C MET A 101 11.42 5.33 -4.24
N ILE A 102 12.60 5.21 -3.64
CA ILE A 102 13.43 4.01 -3.74
C ILE A 102 13.31 3.14 -2.47
N ILE A 103 13.43 3.73 -1.31
CA ILE A 103 13.45 3.02 -0.03
C ILE A 103 12.05 2.96 0.60
N GLY A 104 11.25 4.01 0.40
CA GLY A 104 9.90 4.13 0.94
C GLY A 104 9.00 2.92 0.66
N PRO A 105 8.92 2.41 -0.59
CA PRO A 105 8.14 1.22 -0.92
C PRO A 105 8.53 0.00 -0.08
N ILE A 106 9.82 -0.21 0.17
CA ILE A 106 10.30 -1.32 1.00
C ILE A 106 9.86 -1.13 2.46
N ILE A 107 10.16 0.05 3.02
CA ILE A 107 9.83 0.35 4.42
C ILE A 107 8.33 0.26 4.63
N GLY A 108 7.54 0.88 3.76
CA GLY A 108 6.07 0.88 3.83
C GLY A 108 5.50 -0.53 3.75
N THR A 109 5.95 -1.34 2.80
CA THR A 109 5.52 -2.73 2.65
C THR A 109 5.86 -3.57 3.89
N ILE A 110 7.08 -3.48 4.40
CA ILE A 110 7.50 -4.22 5.60
C ILE A 110 6.68 -3.78 6.82
N ARG A 111 6.46 -2.48 7.01
CA ARG A 111 5.65 -1.97 8.12
C ARG A 111 4.21 -2.45 8.03
N PHE A 112 3.59 -2.34 6.85
CA PHE A 112 2.23 -2.79 6.62
C PHE A 112 2.09 -4.30 6.91
N TRP A 113 2.92 -5.16 6.32
CA TRP A 113 2.85 -6.60 6.54
C TRP A 113 3.13 -6.99 8.00
N SER A 114 4.08 -6.30 8.64
CA SER A 114 4.34 -6.51 10.06
C SER A 114 3.14 -6.11 10.93
N SER A 115 2.41 -5.06 10.58
CA SER A 115 1.17 -4.66 11.27
C SER A 115 0.06 -5.69 11.08
N GLU A 116 -0.11 -6.22 9.87
CA GLU A 116 -1.08 -7.27 9.55
C GLU A 116 -0.81 -8.56 10.36
N ILE A 117 0.45 -9.00 10.40
CA ILE A 117 0.83 -10.20 11.17
C ILE A 117 0.55 -9.98 12.67
N ARG A 118 0.91 -8.81 13.21
CA ARG A 118 0.64 -8.49 14.62
C ARG A 118 -0.86 -8.44 14.94
N ALA A 119 -1.65 -7.84 14.05
CA ALA A 119 -3.10 -7.75 14.24
C ALA A 119 -3.77 -9.12 14.13
N LEU A 120 -3.32 -9.96 13.19
CA LEU A 120 -3.78 -11.34 13.08
C LEU A 120 -3.45 -12.17 14.35
N ALA A 121 -2.24 -12.01 14.88
CA ALA A 121 -1.82 -12.65 16.13
C ALA A 121 -2.65 -12.20 17.35
N LYS A 122 -3.23 -10.99 17.29
CA LYS A 122 -4.16 -10.46 18.30
C LYS A 122 -5.62 -10.87 18.06
N GLY A 123 -5.91 -11.67 17.03
CA GLY A 123 -7.24 -12.20 16.71
C GLY A 123 -8.08 -11.37 15.74
N ASP A 124 -7.50 -10.39 15.02
CA ASP A 124 -8.23 -9.67 13.96
C ASP A 124 -8.39 -10.56 12.71
N THR A 125 -9.41 -11.40 12.70
CA THR A 125 -9.71 -12.29 11.58
C THR A 125 -10.25 -11.57 10.33
N THR A 126 -10.57 -10.28 10.42
CA THR A 126 -10.99 -9.50 9.23
C THR A 126 -9.89 -9.43 8.17
N ILE A 127 -8.64 -9.58 8.59
CA ILE A 127 -7.45 -9.69 7.73
C ILE A 127 -7.59 -10.87 6.77
N ILE A 128 -7.95 -12.04 7.28
CA ILE A 128 -8.07 -13.27 6.47
C ILE A 128 -9.04 -13.05 5.30
N LYS A 129 -10.20 -12.44 5.57
CA LYS A 129 -11.19 -12.15 4.53
C LYS A 129 -10.69 -11.15 3.48
N ALA A 130 -9.93 -10.14 3.91
CA ALA A 130 -9.36 -9.15 2.99
C ALA A 130 -8.30 -9.78 2.09
N TRP A 131 -7.40 -10.58 2.65
CA TRP A 131 -6.35 -11.28 1.90
C TRP A 131 -6.90 -12.40 1.02
N ALA A 132 -7.95 -13.11 1.44
CA ALA A 132 -8.61 -14.14 0.64
C ALA A 132 -9.24 -13.58 -0.66
N LEU A 133 -9.60 -12.29 -0.69
CA LEU A 133 -10.05 -11.62 -1.90
C LEU A 133 -8.87 -11.04 -2.72
N HIS A 134 -7.87 -10.52 -2.04
CA HIS A 134 -6.74 -9.85 -2.66
C HIS A 134 -5.80 -10.82 -3.39
N ILE A 135 -5.47 -11.96 -2.77
CA ILE A 135 -4.56 -12.93 -3.38
C ILE A 135 -5.06 -13.44 -4.74
N PRO A 136 -6.32 -13.86 -4.91
CA PRO A 136 -6.85 -14.23 -6.22
C PRO A 136 -6.79 -13.07 -7.24
N ALA A 137 -7.08 -11.83 -6.81
CA ALA A 137 -6.98 -10.67 -7.69
C ALA A 137 -5.53 -10.43 -8.16
N CYS A 138 -4.55 -10.56 -7.29
CA CYS A 138 -3.13 -10.50 -7.65
C CYS A 138 -2.75 -11.62 -8.63
N VAL A 139 -3.19 -12.85 -8.38
CA VAL A 139 -2.93 -13.99 -9.26
C VAL A 139 -3.52 -13.75 -10.65
N ILE A 140 -4.75 -13.27 -10.74
CA ILE A 140 -5.40 -12.94 -12.01
C ILE A 140 -4.62 -11.83 -12.74
N THR A 141 -4.22 -10.79 -12.05
CA THR A 141 -3.44 -9.68 -12.62
C THR A 141 -2.10 -10.17 -13.19
N LEU A 142 -1.37 -10.96 -12.41
CA LEU A 142 -0.08 -11.51 -12.84
C LEU A 142 -0.24 -12.54 -13.98
N ALA A 143 -1.28 -13.37 -13.93
CA ALA A 143 -1.59 -14.31 -15.00
C ALA A 143 -1.94 -13.58 -16.30
N TYR A 144 -2.76 -12.53 -16.24
CA TYR A 144 -3.07 -11.69 -17.39
C TYR A 144 -1.80 -11.04 -17.96
N ALA A 145 -0.99 -10.43 -17.10
CA ALA A 145 0.27 -9.80 -17.52
C ALA A 145 1.21 -10.81 -18.21
N TYR A 146 1.34 -12.01 -17.64
CA TYR A 146 2.25 -13.03 -18.15
C TYR A 146 1.73 -13.71 -19.42
N PHE A 147 0.49 -14.24 -19.39
CA PHE A 147 -0.03 -15.07 -20.47
C PHE A 147 -0.63 -14.27 -21.64
N ILE A 148 -1.19 -13.09 -21.35
CA ILE A 148 -1.86 -12.28 -22.39
C ILE A 148 -0.94 -11.16 -22.87
N CYS A 149 -0.27 -10.44 -21.96
CA CYS A 149 0.59 -9.32 -22.33
C CYS A 149 2.05 -9.74 -22.60
N GLY A 150 2.44 -10.98 -22.31
CA GLY A 150 3.82 -11.47 -22.47
C GLY A 150 4.83 -10.80 -21.54
N ILE A 151 4.38 -10.22 -20.43
CA ILE A 151 5.23 -9.51 -19.46
C ILE A 151 5.76 -10.51 -18.43
N PRO A 152 7.08 -10.75 -18.35
CA PRO A 152 7.65 -11.60 -17.31
C PRO A 152 7.31 -11.06 -15.91
N LEU A 153 7.08 -11.95 -14.94
CA LEU A 153 6.64 -11.55 -13.58
C LEU A 153 7.61 -10.57 -12.90
N TRP A 154 8.91 -10.77 -13.06
CA TRP A 154 9.91 -9.85 -12.53
C TRP A 154 9.81 -8.45 -13.16
N ALA A 155 9.52 -8.38 -14.47
CA ALA A 155 9.34 -7.11 -15.17
C ALA A 155 8.08 -6.40 -14.70
N TYR A 156 6.99 -7.14 -14.43
CA TYR A 156 5.79 -6.57 -13.82
C TYR A 156 6.11 -5.92 -12.46
N VAL A 157 6.82 -6.65 -11.60
CA VAL A 157 7.18 -6.12 -10.26
C VAL A 157 8.04 -4.86 -10.37
N VAL A 158 9.08 -4.88 -11.21
CA VAL A 158 10.05 -3.77 -11.30
C VAL A 158 9.49 -2.57 -12.05
N MET A 159 8.72 -2.79 -13.12
CA MET A 159 8.30 -1.73 -14.04
C MET A 159 6.88 -1.20 -13.77
N PHE A 160 6.06 -1.92 -13.01
CA PHE A 160 4.67 -1.56 -12.74
C PHE A 160 4.38 -1.48 -11.23
N ALA A 161 4.52 -2.60 -10.51
CA ALA A 161 4.15 -2.64 -9.09
C ALA A 161 5.02 -1.70 -8.24
N TRP A 162 6.34 -1.78 -8.39
CA TRP A 162 7.27 -0.92 -7.65
C TRP A 162 7.05 0.58 -7.90
N PRO A 163 7.02 1.07 -9.16
CA PRO A 163 6.74 2.47 -9.41
C PRO A 163 5.36 2.88 -8.92
N GLY A 164 4.36 2.00 -9.03
CA GLY A 164 3.02 2.24 -8.49
C GLY A 164 3.04 2.53 -7.00
N ILE A 165 3.79 1.77 -6.20
CA ILE A 165 3.95 2.00 -4.76
C ILE A 165 4.77 3.28 -4.51
N ALA A 166 5.78 3.55 -5.33
CA ALA A 166 6.66 4.69 -5.15
C ALA A 166 5.97 6.04 -5.44
N PHE A 167 4.95 6.05 -6.32
CA PHE A 167 4.19 7.24 -6.69
C PHE A 167 2.89 7.40 -5.86
N SER A 168 2.46 6.36 -5.13
CA SER A 168 1.31 6.42 -4.21
C SER A 168 1.72 6.98 -2.85
#